data_91ec7b1079b350a2480ac10a30492c86
#
_entry.id   91ec7b1079b350a2480ac10a30492c86
#
_cell.length_a   1.000
_cell.length_b   1.000
_cell.length_c   1.000
_cell.angle_alpha   90.00
_cell.angle_beta   90.00
_cell.angle_gamma   90.00
#
_symmetry.space_group_name_H-M   'P 1'
#
loop_
_entity.id
_entity.type
_entity.pdbx_description
1 polymer ?
#
loop_
_entity_poly.entity_id
_entity_poly.type
_entity_poly.pdbx_seq_one_letter_code
_entity_poly.pdbx_strand_id
1 'polypeptide(L)'
;MTSSLVGSEMCIRDSMSTFVLINLESVAWWFYSSCLGVFFVALPFSRYMHIFTEIPLIFLRHYKLRSTEKEGSFDNFQVEACSRCGICIDPCQLQSVLGIDNVQSVYFLRDRRYKMLRLQVADNCLMCGRCAEKCPVDIDLNTLRLNSRDTMRNVPDEKRYGYFKGLDRSSGEGKVGYFAGCMTLLTPRTMSAMEKVFQAAGEEVWWADREGGVCCGRPLKLAGETDSARKMMRYNTELFRKHGITTLVTSCPICLKVFREDYALEGVEVLHHSEYILRLMKAGRLHVGHGSTRYTYHDPCELGRGSGIYDDPRAVIGAVGELLEPAETRENAPCCGSSVANTAISDGQQVQIAKSVAGQLEATGAEVIVTACPLCKKAIGRGTKGEVRDLAEIVVANIR
;
A
#
# COMPACT_ATOMS: atom_id res chain seq x y z
N MET A 1 33.40 -19.03 -41.10
CA MET A 1 32.23 -19.92 -41.13
C MET A 1 31.09 -19.45 -42.06
N THR A 2 31.33 -18.44 -42.88
CA THR A 2 30.31 -17.85 -43.80
C THR A 2 30.42 -18.36 -45.25
N SER A 3 31.50 -19.09 -45.61
CA SER A 3 31.71 -19.56 -46.96
C SER A 3 30.97 -20.86 -47.35
N SER A 4 30.49 -21.63 -46.37
CA SER A 4 29.81 -22.90 -46.67
C SER A 4 28.29 -22.73 -46.95
N LEU A 5 27.67 -21.68 -46.45
CA LEU A 5 26.25 -21.38 -46.71
C LEU A 5 26.04 -20.84 -48.12
N VAL A 6 26.94 -19.98 -48.61
CA VAL A 6 26.90 -19.43 -49.99
C VAL A 6 27.07 -20.51 -51.03
N GLY A 7 27.89 -21.53 -50.76
CA GLY A 7 28.11 -22.64 -51.69
C GLY A 7 26.89 -23.59 -51.84
N SER A 8 26.11 -23.79 -50.77
CA SER A 8 24.89 -24.64 -50.79
C SER A 8 23.74 -23.93 -51.49
N GLU A 9 23.58 -22.62 -51.34
CA GLU A 9 22.55 -21.85 -52.05
C GLU A 9 22.80 -21.80 -53.54
N MET A 10 24.08 -21.66 -53.99
CA MET A 10 24.41 -21.75 -55.42
C MET A 10 24.13 -23.13 -56.03
N CYS A 11 24.47 -24.22 -55.35
CA CYS A 11 24.16 -25.58 -55.84
C CYS A 11 22.70 -25.88 -55.99
N ILE A 12 21.83 -25.40 -55.10
CA ILE A 12 20.38 -25.56 -55.21
C ILE A 12 19.82 -24.73 -56.35
N ARG A 13 20.36 -23.53 -56.58
CA ARG A 13 19.92 -22.64 -57.66
C ARG A 13 20.26 -23.18 -59.04
N ASP A 14 21.42 -23.86 -59.20
CA ASP A 14 21.85 -24.43 -60.49
C ASP A 14 21.16 -25.74 -60.83
N SER A 15 20.54 -26.45 -59.87
CA SER A 15 19.87 -27.73 -60.07
C SER A 15 18.37 -27.64 -60.32
N MET A 16 17.74 -26.47 -60.07
CA MET A 16 16.29 -26.26 -60.25
C MET A 16 16.03 -25.32 -61.42
N SER A 17 14.96 -25.62 -62.19
CA SER A 17 14.53 -24.71 -63.25
C SER A 17 14.10 -23.35 -62.67
N THR A 18 14.46 -22.27 -63.37
CA THR A 18 14.12 -20.89 -62.98
C THR A 18 12.63 -20.69 -62.66
N PHE A 19 11.76 -21.37 -63.35
CA PHE A 19 10.33 -21.33 -63.12
C PHE A 19 9.95 -21.90 -61.74
N VAL A 20 10.55 -22.99 -61.31
CA VAL A 20 10.31 -23.63 -60.02
C VAL A 20 10.84 -22.74 -58.91
N LEU A 21 12.00 -22.10 -59.08
CA LEU A 21 12.57 -21.16 -58.09
C LEU A 21 11.69 -19.95 -57.87
N ILE A 22 11.17 -19.30 -58.95
CA ILE A 22 10.27 -18.16 -58.85
C ILE A 22 8.96 -18.51 -58.13
N ASN A 23 8.40 -19.68 -58.43
CA ASN A 23 7.18 -20.13 -57.77
C ASN A 23 7.42 -20.44 -56.30
N LEU A 24 8.53 -21.08 -55.93
CA LEU A 24 8.94 -21.35 -54.55
C LEU A 24 9.16 -20.07 -53.77
N GLU A 25 9.85 -19.08 -54.35
CA GLU A 25 10.07 -17.76 -53.76
C GLU A 25 8.73 -17.05 -53.52
N SER A 26 7.81 -17.04 -54.47
CA SER A 26 6.49 -16.46 -54.33
C SER A 26 5.67 -17.14 -53.22
N VAL A 27 5.68 -18.47 -53.16
CA VAL A 27 4.97 -19.23 -52.11
C VAL A 27 5.57 -18.94 -50.75
N ALA A 28 6.89 -18.93 -50.65
CA ALA A 28 7.59 -18.61 -49.40
C ALA A 28 7.29 -17.19 -48.93
N TRP A 29 7.27 -16.23 -49.86
CA TRP A 29 6.94 -14.83 -49.56
C TRP A 29 5.50 -14.69 -49.05
N TRP A 30 4.52 -15.29 -49.73
CA TRP A 30 3.14 -15.25 -49.29
C TRP A 30 2.90 -15.97 -47.96
N PHE A 31 3.59 -17.08 -47.73
CA PHE A 31 3.54 -17.80 -46.45
C PHE A 31 4.12 -16.95 -45.33
N TYR A 32 5.30 -16.35 -45.51
CA TYR A 32 5.92 -15.44 -44.55
C TYR A 32 5.02 -14.24 -44.24
N SER A 33 4.52 -13.57 -45.28
CA SER A 33 3.64 -12.41 -45.13
C SER A 33 2.33 -12.75 -44.42
N SER A 34 1.76 -13.91 -44.71
CA SER A 34 0.57 -14.38 -44.01
C SER A 34 0.84 -14.70 -42.54
N CYS A 35 1.94 -15.41 -42.24
CA CYS A 35 2.36 -15.65 -40.85
C CYS A 35 2.58 -14.35 -40.08
N LEU A 36 3.24 -13.37 -40.70
CA LEU A 36 3.48 -12.08 -40.12
C LEU A 36 2.16 -11.30 -39.86
N GLY A 37 1.24 -11.37 -40.84
CA GLY A 37 -0.11 -10.79 -40.68
C GLY A 37 -0.89 -11.41 -39.51
N VAL A 38 -0.91 -12.74 -39.44
CA VAL A 38 -1.54 -13.49 -38.34
C VAL A 38 -0.88 -13.13 -37.00
N PHE A 39 0.45 -13.02 -36.97
CA PHE A 39 1.17 -12.61 -35.77
C PHE A 39 0.72 -11.23 -35.28
N PHE A 40 0.66 -10.23 -36.15
CA PHE A 40 0.22 -8.87 -35.77
C PHE A 40 -1.24 -8.83 -35.33
N VAL A 41 -2.12 -9.58 -35.98
CA VAL A 41 -3.53 -9.69 -35.57
C VAL A 41 -3.67 -10.41 -34.22
N ALA A 42 -2.82 -11.39 -33.93
CA ALA A 42 -2.83 -12.13 -32.67
C ALA A 42 -2.19 -11.35 -31.49
N LEU A 43 -1.35 -10.34 -31.77
CA LEU A 43 -0.64 -9.56 -30.76
C LEU A 43 -1.55 -9.00 -29.65
N PRO A 44 -2.67 -8.30 -29.95
CA PRO A 44 -3.57 -7.75 -28.93
C PRO A 44 -4.17 -8.80 -27.99
N PHE A 45 -4.29 -10.04 -28.45
CA PHE A 45 -4.87 -11.16 -27.69
C PHE A 45 -3.81 -12.02 -26.98
N SER A 46 -2.54 -11.74 -27.24
CA SER A 46 -1.41 -12.51 -26.72
C SER A 46 -0.80 -11.87 -25.46
N ARG A 47 0.13 -12.57 -24.83
CA ARG A 47 0.94 -12.03 -23.71
C ARG A 47 1.84 -10.87 -24.15
N TYR A 48 2.20 -10.78 -25.42
CA TYR A 48 3.10 -9.74 -25.95
C TYR A 48 2.48 -8.34 -25.94
N MET A 49 1.17 -8.22 -25.72
CA MET A 49 0.51 -6.92 -25.59
C MET A 49 1.09 -6.06 -24.46
N HIS A 50 1.66 -6.69 -23.40
CA HIS A 50 2.29 -5.93 -22.29
C HIS A 50 3.44 -5.02 -22.76
N ILE A 51 4.19 -5.41 -23.80
CA ILE A 51 5.30 -4.60 -24.34
C ILE A 51 4.78 -3.26 -24.86
N PHE A 52 3.69 -3.30 -25.63
CA PHE A 52 3.10 -2.08 -26.22
C PHE A 52 2.39 -1.19 -25.18
N THR A 53 1.87 -1.78 -24.12
CA THR A 53 1.19 -1.02 -23.06
C THR A 53 2.16 -0.49 -22.02
N GLU A 54 3.31 -1.13 -21.81
CA GLU A 54 4.33 -0.68 -20.87
C GLU A 54 5.00 0.62 -21.32
N ILE A 55 5.27 0.77 -22.62
CA ILE A 55 5.91 1.98 -23.16
C ILE A 55 5.11 3.25 -22.82
N PRO A 56 3.80 3.36 -23.14
CA PRO A 56 2.99 4.51 -22.72
C PRO A 56 2.93 4.68 -21.19
N LEU A 57 2.88 3.59 -20.43
CA LEU A 57 2.86 3.67 -18.96
C LEU A 57 4.13 4.29 -18.39
N ILE A 58 5.30 3.97 -18.93
CA ILE A 58 6.56 4.60 -18.52
C ILE A 58 6.49 6.12 -18.71
N PHE A 59 6.02 6.59 -19.86
CA PHE A 59 5.83 8.02 -20.12
C PHE A 59 4.81 8.66 -19.17
N LEU A 60 3.64 8.06 -19.00
CA LEU A 60 2.59 8.60 -18.14
C LEU A 60 3.06 8.71 -16.68
N ARG A 61 3.83 7.75 -16.20
CA ARG A 61 4.43 7.77 -14.87
C ARG A 61 5.51 8.83 -14.73
N HIS A 62 6.40 8.94 -15.73
CA HIS A 62 7.45 9.95 -15.72
C HIS A 62 6.88 11.36 -15.59
N TYR A 63 5.81 11.66 -16.32
CA TYR A 63 5.11 12.94 -16.24
C TYR A 63 4.08 13.03 -15.10
N LYS A 64 3.99 12.01 -14.23
CA LYS A 64 3.02 11.92 -13.13
C LYS A 64 1.56 12.09 -13.58
N LEU A 65 1.27 11.75 -14.80
CA LEU A 65 -0.08 11.79 -15.35
C LEU A 65 -0.86 10.57 -14.85
N ARG A 66 -1.86 10.81 -14.03
CA ARG A 66 -2.81 9.79 -13.55
C ARG A 66 -4.21 10.20 -13.96
N SER A 67 -5.00 9.24 -14.40
CA SER A 67 -6.43 9.48 -14.60
C SER A 67 -7.13 9.58 -13.25
N THR A 68 -7.97 10.58 -13.09
CA THR A 68 -8.87 10.71 -11.94
C THR A 68 -10.19 9.97 -12.14
N GLU A 69 -10.43 9.46 -13.36
CA GLU A 69 -11.64 8.74 -13.71
C GLU A 69 -11.58 7.29 -13.22
N LYS A 70 -12.65 6.87 -12.57
CA LYS A 70 -12.86 5.45 -12.23
C LYS A 70 -13.04 4.65 -13.52
N GLU A 71 -12.30 3.54 -13.64
CA GLU A 71 -12.31 2.68 -14.84
C GLU A 71 -11.91 3.37 -16.15
N GLY A 72 -11.08 4.41 -16.08
CA GLY A 72 -10.57 5.12 -17.24
C GLY A 72 -9.61 4.27 -18.10
N SER A 73 -9.23 4.82 -19.24
CA SER A 73 -8.26 4.20 -20.16
C SER A 73 -6.93 3.84 -19.48
N PHE A 74 -6.50 4.63 -18.48
CA PHE A 74 -5.29 4.39 -17.70
C PHE A 74 -5.34 3.07 -16.92
N ASP A 75 -6.46 2.76 -16.25
CA ASP A 75 -6.66 1.49 -15.55
C ASP A 75 -6.56 0.30 -16.51
N ASN A 76 -7.15 0.43 -17.71
CA ASN A 76 -7.08 -0.60 -18.73
C ASN A 76 -5.65 -0.82 -19.23
N PHE A 77 -4.87 0.25 -19.44
CA PHE A 77 -3.44 0.14 -19.77
C PHE A 77 -2.67 -0.63 -18.71
N GLN A 78 -2.91 -0.36 -17.42
CA GLN A 78 -2.26 -1.10 -16.34
C GLN A 78 -2.64 -2.59 -16.33
N VAL A 79 -3.92 -2.90 -16.59
CA VAL A 79 -4.39 -4.30 -16.67
C VAL A 79 -3.74 -5.02 -17.84
N GLU A 80 -3.61 -4.36 -19.00
CA GLU A 80 -2.98 -4.92 -20.20
C GLU A 80 -1.45 -5.01 -20.08
N ALA A 81 -0.81 -4.18 -19.27
CA ALA A 81 0.62 -4.25 -18.99
C ALA A 81 1.03 -5.51 -18.19
N CYS A 82 0.08 -6.20 -17.56
CA CYS A 82 0.39 -7.42 -16.83
C CYS A 82 0.78 -8.58 -17.76
N SER A 83 2.06 -8.98 -17.74
CA SER A 83 2.59 -10.12 -18.48
C SER A 83 2.18 -11.49 -17.90
N ARG A 84 1.52 -11.53 -16.74
CA ARG A 84 1.17 -12.73 -15.97
C ARG A 84 2.39 -13.55 -15.54
N CYS A 85 3.49 -12.90 -15.20
CA CYS A 85 4.72 -13.57 -14.76
C CYS A 85 4.57 -14.34 -13.42
N GLY A 86 3.59 -13.98 -12.58
CA GLY A 86 3.33 -14.66 -11.31
C GLY A 86 4.16 -14.17 -10.12
N ILE A 87 5.15 -13.28 -10.30
CA ILE A 87 6.03 -12.78 -9.22
C ILE A 87 5.25 -12.22 -8.02
N CYS A 88 4.06 -11.67 -8.25
CA CYS A 88 3.20 -11.13 -7.21
C CYS A 88 2.53 -12.19 -6.31
N ILE A 89 2.69 -13.48 -6.60
CA ILE A 89 2.13 -14.58 -5.79
C ILE A 89 3.00 -14.82 -4.56
N ASP A 90 4.31 -14.92 -4.72
CA ASP A 90 5.26 -15.28 -3.66
C ASP A 90 5.19 -14.35 -2.43
N PRO A 91 5.17 -13.01 -2.58
CA PRO A 91 5.08 -12.11 -1.45
C PRO A 91 3.69 -12.06 -0.79
N CYS A 92 2.69 -12.74 -1.34
CA CYS A 92 1.31 -12.67 -0.86
C CYS A 92 1.07 -13.57 0.35
N GLN A 93 0.89 -12.99 1.54
CA GLN A 93 0.65 -13.74 2.78
C GLN A 93 -0.67 -14.51 2.80
N LEU A 94 -1.65 -14.15 1.96
CA LEU A 94 -2.86 -14.96 1.77
C LEU A 94 -2.50 -16.34 1.18
N GLN A 95 -1.47 -16.39 0.30
CA GLN A 95 -0.95 -17.64 -0.24
C GLN A 95 0.03 -18.30 0.74
N SER A 96 1.12 -17.58 1.11
CA SER A 96 2.25 -18.17 1.81
C SER A 96 1.93 -18.60 3.25
N VAL A 97 0.98 -17.94 3.92
CA VAL A 97 0.61 -18.22 5.32
C VAL A 97 -0.72 -18.94 5.43
N LEU A 98 -1.70 -18.59 4.60
CA LEU A 98 -3.07 -19.11 4.70
C LEU A 98 -3.42 -20.17 3.65
N GLY A 99 -2.59 -20.37 2.63
CA GLY A 99 -2.88 -21.28 1.51
C GLY A 99 -4.09 -20.84 0.66
N ILE A 100 -4.45 -19.57 0.66
CA ILE A 100 -5.58 -19.05 -0.12
C ILE A 100 -5.13 -18.73 -1.52
N ASP A 101 -5.61 -19.51 -2.50
CA ASP A 101 -5.29 -19.39 -3.91
C ASP A 101 -6.30 -18.51 -4.68
N ASN A 102 -5.93 -18.16 -5.91
CA ASN A 102 -6.77 -17.48 -6.91
C ASN A 102 -7.31 -16.09 -6.51
N VAL A 103 -6.69 -15.44 -5.52
CA VAL A 103 -7.00 -14.07 -5.10
C VAL A 103 -5.84 -13.08 -5.29
N GLN A 104 -4.64 -13.60 -5.60
CA GLN A 104 -3.43 -12.81 -5.81
C GLN A 104 -3.58 -11.89 -7.01
N SER A 105 -2.73 -10.89 -7.09
CA SER A 105 -2.88 -9.81 -8.08
C SER A 105 -2.86 -10.27 -9.52
N VAL A 106 -2.10 -11.32 -9.86
CA VAL A 106 -2.11 -11.89 -11.22
C VAL A 106 -3.48 -12.46 -11.60
N TYR A 107 -4.17 -13.12 -10.67
CA TYR A 107 -5.52 -13.67 -10.91
C TYR A 107 -6.57 -12.56 -10.95
N PHE A 108 -6.45 -11.57 -10.06
CA PHE A 108 -7.29 -10.36 -10.08
C PHE A 108 -7.21 -9.63 -11.43
N LEU A 109 -5.99 -9.38 -11.94
CA LEU A 109 -5.78 -8.71 -13.23
C LEU A 109 -6.28 -9.55 -14.40
N ARG A 110 -6.06 -10.88 -14.34
CA ARG A 110 -6.61 -11.81 -15.33
C ARG A 110 -8.13 -11.70 -15.40
N ASP A 111 -8.79 -11.82 -14.25
CA ASP A 111 -10.25 -11.83 -14.18
C ASP A 111 -10.84 -10.47 -14.59
N ARG A 112 -10.15 -9.36 -14.28
CA ARG A 112 -10.52 -8.02 -14.74
C ARG A 112 -10.37 -7.88 -16.27
N ARG A 113 -9.25 -8.33 -16.83
CA ARG A 113 -9.00 -8.31 -18.29
C ARG A 113 -10.11 -9.02 -19.08
N TYR A 114 -10.54 -10.18 -18.59
CA TYR A 114 -11.57 -10.98 -19.24
C TYR A 114 -13.00 -10.67 -18.76
N LYS A 115 -13.20 -9.62 -17.99
CA LYS A 115 -14.52 -9.21 -17.45
C LYS A 115 -15.22 -10.30 -16.64
N MET A 116 -14.44 -11.15 -15.99
CA MET A 116 -14.91 -12.26 -15.13
C MET A 116 -14.66 -12.00 -13.64
N LEU A 117 -14.26 -10.77 -13.28
CA LEU A 117 -13.92 -10.43 -11.91
C LEU A 117 -15.13 -10.58 -10.99
N ARG A 118 -14.95 -11.35 -9.90
CA ARG A 118 -15.92 -11.51 -8.83
C ARG A 118 -15.56 -10.60 -7.66
N LEU A 119 -16.58 -10.05 -6.98
CA LEU A 119 -16.38 -9.17 -5.82
C LEU A 119 -15.54 -9.85 -4.74
N GLN A 120 -15.73 -11.14 -4.51
CA GLN A 120 -14.95 -11.92 -3.55
C GLN A 120 -13.44 -11.90 -3.85
N VAL A 121 -13.03 -11.89 -5.12
CA VAL A 121 -11.61 -11.80 -5.53
C VAL A 121 -11.10 -10.38 -5.32
N ALA A 122 -11.91 -9.35 -5.62
CA ALA A 122 -11.56 -7.97 -5.38
C ALA A 122 -11.41 -7.66 -3.87
N ASP A 123 -12.29 -8.21 -3.04
CA ASP A 123 -12.31 -7.98 -1.60
C ASP A 123 -11.26 -8.76 -0.82
N ASN A 124 -10.93 -9.97 -1.25
CA ASN A 124 -9.96 -10.81 -0.55
C ASN A 124 -8.51 -10.36 -0.83
N CYS A 125 -8.15 -9.23 -0.27
CA CYS A 125 -6.81 -8.64 -0.36
C CYS A 125 -6.52 -7.80 0.87
N LEU A 126 -5.33 -7.97 1.46
CA LEU A 126 -4.87 -7.17 2.60
C LEU A 126 -4.56 -5.70 2.22
N MET A 127 -4.52 -5.36 0.94
CA MET A 127 -4.16 -4.03 0.43
C MET A 127 -2.79 -3.54 0.92
N CYS A 128 -1.90 -4.48 1.24
CA CYS A 128 -0.60 -4.17 1.84
C CYS A 128 0.46 -3.64 0.85
N GLY A 129 0.22 -3.74 -0.45
CA GLY A 129 1.10 -3.24 -1.51
C GLY A 129 2.35 -4.08 -1.80
N ARG A 130 2.64 -5.15 -1.05
CA ARG A 130 3.87 -5.95 -1.20
C ARG A 130 4.04 -6.56 -2.59
N CYS A 131 2.94 -6.93 -3.22
CA CYS A 131 2.93 -7.44 -4.59
C CYS A 131 3.17 -6.34 -5.64
N ALA A 132 2.81 -5.08 -5.36
CA ALA A 132 3.08 -3.94 -6.23
C ALA A 132 4.57 -3.61 -6.24
N GLU A 133 5.24 -3.60 -5.06
CA GLU A 133 6.69 -3.39 -4.94
C GLU A 133 7.52 -4.43 -5.71
N LYS A 134 7.00 -5.65 -5.87
CA LYS A 134 7.66 -6.71 -6.62
C LYS A 134 7.28 -6.75 -8.10
N CYS A 135 6.35 -5.91 -8.53
CA CYS A 135 5.88 -5.91 -9.90
C CYS A 135 6.91 -5.28 -10.84
N PRO A 136 7.48 -6.01 -11.81
CA PRO A 136 8.53 -5.47 -12.70
C PRO A 136 8.03 -4.35 -13.61
N VAL A 137 6.71 -4.27 -13.83
CA VAL A 137 6.05 -3.23 -14.61
C VAL A 137 5.32 -2.20 -13.73
N ASP A 138 5.56 -2.23 -12.41
CA ASP A 138 5.09 -1.23 -11.43
C ASP A 138 3.59 -0.89 -11.55
N ILE A 139 2.73 -1.91 -11.61
CA ILE A 139 1.28 -1.74 -11.68
C ILE A 139 0.76 -1.30 -10.31
N ASP A 140 -0.04 -0.23 -10.26
CA ASP A 140 -0.72 0.21 -9.05
C ASP A 140 -1.90 -0.71 -8.69
N LEU A 141 -1.56 -1.88 -8.15
CA LEU A 141 -2.50 -2.95 -7.83
C LEU A 141 -3.52 -2.55 -6.77
N ASN A 142 -3.13 -1.66 -5.85
CA ASN A 142 -4.02 -1.22 -4.79
C ASN A 142 -5.11 -0.29 -5.33
N THR A 143 -4.76 0.69 -6.15
CA THR A 143 -5.74 1.58 -6.79
C THR A 143 -6.67 0.82 -7.72
N LEU A 144 -6.15 -0.11 -8.53
CA LEU A 144 -6.99 -0.96 -9.39
C LEU A 144 -8.02 -1.78 -8.60
N ARG A 145 -7.64 -2.33 -7.44
CA ARG A 145 -8.59 -3.05 -6.58
C ARG A 145 -9.62 -2.13 -5.96
N LEU A 146 -9.22 -0.93 -5.50
CA LEU A 146 -10.16 0.07 -4.97
C LEU A 146 -11.20 0.47 -6.01
N ASN A 147 -10.76 0.80 -7.22
CA ASN A 147 -11.65 1.17 -8.31
C ASN A 147 -12.64 0.04 -8.64
N SER A 148 -12.15 -1.20 -8.70
CA SER A 148 -13.02 -2.36 -8.93
C SER A 148 -14.04 -2.57 -7.82
N ARG A 149 -13.66 -2.42 -6.53
CA ARG A 149 -14.60 -2.52 -5.39
C ARG A 149 -15.67 -1.45 -5.47
N ASP A 150 -15.29 -0.22 -5.77
CA ASP A 150 -16.19 0.92 -5.88
C ASP A 150 -17.22 0.71 -7.00
N THR A 151 -16.77 0.27 -8.19
CA THR A 151 -17.66 -0.01 -9.32
C THR A 151 -18.61 -1.19 -9.02
N MET A 152 -18.10 -2.27 -8.40
CA MET A 152 -18.90 -3.48 -8.18
C MET A 152 -19.90 -3.35 -7.02
N ARG A 153 -19.66 -2.48 -6.05
CA ARG A 153 -20.55 -2.34 -4.88
C ARG A 153 -21.66 -1.33 -5.06
N ASN A 154 -21.52 -0.36 -5.90
CA ASN A 154 -22.48 0.66 -6.37
C ASN A 154 -23.79 0.89 -5.56
N VAL A 155 -23.79 0.69 -4.26
CA VAL A 155 -24.95 0.91 -3.39
C VAL A 155 -24.52 1.74 -2.19
N PRO A 156 -24.88 3.04 -2.12
CA PRO A 156 -24.62 3.86 -0.95
C PRO A 156 -25.51 3.39 0.21
N ASP A 157 -24.94 2.78 1.23
CA ASP A 157 -25.63 2.54 2.49
C ASP A 157 -25.44 3.74 3.43
N GLU A 158 -26.21 4.80 3.22
CA GLU A 158 -26.17 6.00 4.06
C GLU A 158 -26.54 5.72 5.52
N LYS A 159 -27.27 4.67 5.81
CA LYS A 159 -27.73 4.31 7.17
C LYS A 159 -26.60 3.71 8.00
N ARG A 160 -25.66 3.00 7.38
CA ARG A 160 -24.60 2.26 8.07
C ARG A 160 -23.61 3.18 8.82
N TYR A 161 -23.40 4.39 8.34
CA TYR A 161 -22.43 5.35 8.88
C TYR A 161 -23.07 6.66 9.37
N GLY A 162 -24.38 6.71 9.51
CA GLY A 162 -25.14 7.88 9.98
C GLY A 162 -24.76 8.38 11.37
N TYR A 163 -24.17 7.51 12.20
CA TYR A 163 -23.74 7.85 13.56
C TYR A 163 -22.49 8.74 13.62
N PHE A 164 -21.77 8.93 12.51
CA PHE A 164 -20.65 9.86 12.44
C PHE A 164 -21.07 11.31 12.15
N LYS A 165 -22.32 11.59 11.90
CA LYS A 165 -22.78 12.93 11.52
C LYS A 165 -22.83 13.87 12.72
N GLY A 166 -22.16 15.03 12.59
CA GLY A 166 -22.43 16.23 13.38
C GLY A 166 -21.94 16.27 14.82
N LEU A 167 -21.04 15.38 15.23
CA LEU A 167 -20.51 15.38 16.59
C LEU A 167 -19.09 15.98 16.58
N ASP A 168 -18.99 17.27 16.96
CA ASP A 168 -17.72 17.85 17.33
C ASP A 168 -17.29 17.26 18.68
N ARG A 169 -16.24 16.45 18.68
CA ARG A 169 -15.66 15.76 19.83
C ARG A 169 -14.25 16.23 20.10
N SER A 170 -13.97 17.42 19.61
CA SER A 170 -12.68 18.06 19.79
C SER A 170 -12.55 18.71 21.14
N SER A 171 -11.30 18.87 21.61
CA SER A 171 -10.97 19.56 22.85
C SER A 171 -9.57 20.16 22.77
N GLY A 172 -9.30 21.16 23.61
CA GLY A 172 -8.03 21.87 23.64
C GLY A 172 -7.99 23.00 22.61
N GLU A 173 -6.85 23.69 22.60
CA GLU A 173 -6.55 24.80 21.72
C GLU A 173 -5.14 24.63 21.14
N GLY A 174 -4.83 25.32 20.05
CA GLY A 174 -3.51 25.27 19.41
C GLY A 174 -3.61 25.17 17.91
N LYS A 175 -2.48 25.44 17.24
CA LYS A 175 -2.32 25.30 15.79
C LYS A 175 -1.88 23.89 15.36
N VAL A 176 -1.37 23.12 16.34
CA VAL A 176 -1.08 21.71 16.16
C VAL A 176 -2.34 20.91 16.48
N GLY A 177 -2.89 20.24 15.48
CA GLY A 177 -4.01 19.33 15.64
C GLY A 177 -3.54 17.89 15.80
N TYR A 178 -4.08 17.16 16.78
CA TYR A 178 -3.86 15.72 16.87
C TYR A 178 -5.14 14.97 16.54
N PHE A 179 -5.05 14.13 15.51
CA PHE A 179 -6.11 13.21 15.11
C PHE A 179 -5.67 11.79 15.49
N ALA A 180 -6.14 11.27 16.61
CA ALA A 180 -5.79 9.93 17.07
C ALA A 180 -6.33 8.87 16.09
N GLY A 181 -7.57 9.03 15.66
CA GLY A 181 -8.28 8.07 14.80
C GLY A 181 -8.83 6.88 15.57
N CYS A 182 -9.86 6.25 15.01
CA CYS A 182 -10.63 5.19 15.67
C CYS A 182 -9.77 4.00 16.15
N MET A 183 -8.68 3.68 15.46
CA MET A 183 -7.81 2.56 15.86
C MET A 183 -6.88 2.92 17.02
N THR A 184 -6.44 4.17 17.13
CA THR A 184 -5.61 4.64 18.26
C THR A 184 -6.42 4.67 19.57
N LEU A 185 -7.71 5.01 19.48
CA LEU A 185 -8.63 4.95 20.63
C LEU A 185 -8.75 3.53 21.21
N LEU A 186 -8.55 2.50 20.39
CA LEU A 186 -8.50 1.10 20.84
C LEU A 186 -7.12 0.70 21.41
N THR A 187 -6.14 1.60 21.41
CA THR A 187 -4.81 1.44 21.99
C THR A 187 -4.50 2.59 22.96
N PRO A 188 -5.16 2.65 24.13
CA PRO A 188 -5.12 3.82 25.02
C PRO A 188 -3.71 4.16 25.49
N ARG A 189 -2.81 3.18 25.58
CA ARG A 189 -1.40 3.45 25.92
C ARG A 189 -0.70 4.32 24.88
N THR A 190 -0.94 4.11 23.59
CA THR A 190 -0.39 4.94 22.51
C THR A 190 -0.93 6.37 22.61
N MET A 191 -2.24 6.53 22.88
CA MET A 191 -2.86 7.84 23.04
C MET A 191 -2.28 8.60 24.25
N SER A 192 -2.19 7.94 25.43
CA SER A 192 -1.57 8.51 26.62
C SER A 192 -0.08 8.83 26.41
N ALA A 193 0.64 8.02 25.62
CA ALA A 193 2.03 8.31 25.29
C ALA A 193 2.15 9.58 24.45
N MET A 194 1.30 9.76 23.43
CA MET A 194 1.31 11.01 22.63
C MET A 194 0.98 12.23 23.47
N GLU A 195 0.03 12.13 24.41
CA GLU A 195 -0.26 13.23 25.35
C GLU A 195 0.99 13.64 26.15
N LYS A 196 1.72 12.66 26.68
CA LYS A 196 2.98 12.91 27.42
C LYS A 196 4.08 13.49 26.53
N VAL A 197 4.17 13.06 25.28
CA VAL A 197 5.11 13.64 24.29
C VAL A 197 4.81 15.13 24.07
N PHE A 198 3.54 15.48 23.84
CA PHE A 198 3.13 16.87 23.68
C PHE A 198 3.41 17.71 24.94
N GLN A 199 3.07 17.20 26.12
CA GLN A 199 3.35 17.85 27.39
C GLN A 199 4.85 18.08 27.60
N ALA A 200 5.69 17.06 27.36
CA ALA A 200 7.13 17.17 27.52
C ALA A 200 7.76 18.18 26.53
N ALA A 201 7.18 18.32 25.35
CA ALA A 201 7.62 19.29 24.34
C ALA A 201 7.04 20.70 24.55
N GLY A 202 6.14 20.90 25.52
CA GLY A 202 5.44 22.16 25.73
C GLY A 202 4.53 22.56 24.57
N GLU A 203 3.88 21.57 23.92
CA GLU A 203 2.96 21.80 22.80
C GLU A 203 1.53 21.99 23.28
N GLU A 204 0.92 23.09 22.84
CA GLU A 204 -0.53 23.29 22.93
C GLU A 204 -1.18 22.58 21.73
N VAL A 205 -2.03 21.58 22.02
CA VAL A 205 -2.58 20.70 21.01
C VAL A 205 -4.10 20.71 21.04
N TRP A 206 -4.69 20.98 19.90
CA TRP A 206 -6.10 20.72 19.67
C TRP A 206 -6.29 19.24 19.29
N TRP A 207 -7.14 18.54 20.03
CA TRP A 207 -7.45 17.14 19.81
C TRP A 207 -8.78 17.00 19.06
N ALA A 208 -8.74 16.41 17.89
CA ALA A 208 -9.91 16.24 17.03
C ALA A 208 -10.95 15.26 17.59
N ASP A 209 -10.49 14.26 18.36
CA ASP A 209 -11.30 13.07 18.70
C ASP A 209 -11.05 12.57 20.14
N ARG A 210 -10.71 13.45 21.05
CA ARG A 210 -10.39 13.09 22.45
C ARG A 210 -11.56 12.41 23.18
N GLU A 211 -12.77 12.87 22.94
CA GLU A 211 -13.99 12.39 23.60
C GLU A 211 -14.74 11.34 22.79
N GLY A 212 -14.13 10.81 21.75
CA GLY A 212 -14.68 9.74 20.95
C GLY A 212 -14.28 9.74 19.51
N GLY A 213 -14.48 8.60 18.85
CA GLY A 213 -13.97 8.35 17.52
C GLY A 213 -14.56 9.24 16.45
N VAL A 214 -13.69 9.96 15.74
CA VAL A 214 -13.96 10.54 14.44
C VAL A 214 -13.25 9.69 13.40
N CYS A 215 -13.86 9.43 12.25
CA CYS A 215 -13.29 8.60 11.21
C CYS A 215 -12.62 9.45 10.14
N CYS A 216 -11.42 9.06 9.69
CA CYS A 216 -10.76 9.71 8.55
C CYS A 216 -11.41 9.40 7.18
N GLY A 217 -12.40 8.49 7.11
CA GLY A 217 -13.06 8.08 5.87
C GLY A 217 -12.37 6.96 5.10
N ARG A 218 -11.12 6.61 5.41
CA ARG A 218 -10.37 5.58 4.69
C ARG A 218 -11.04 4.20 4.68
N PRO A 219 -11.60 3.68 5.80
CA PRO A 219 -12.32 2.41 5.78
C PRO A 219 -13.49 2.39 4.79
N LEU A 220 -14.21 3.51 4.67
CA LEU A 220 -15.31 3.67 3.71
C LEU A 220 -14.79 3.60 2.27
N LYS A 221 -13.71 4.33 1.98
CA LYS A 221 -13.06 4.29 0.66
C LYS A 221 -12.58 2.87 0.32
N LEU A 222 -11.96 2.17 1.27
CA LEU A 222 -11.48 0.79 1.10
C LEU A 222 -12.63 -0.21 0.90
N ALA A 223 -13.80 0.09 1.44
CA ALA A 223 -15.02 -0.69 1.24
C ALA A 223 -15.72 -0.40 -0.11
N GLY A 224 -15.30 0.63 -0.86
CA GLY A 224 -15.97 1.07 -2.10
C GLY A 224 -17.11 2.06 -1.86
N GLU A 225 -17.21 2.64 -0.66
CA GLU A 225 -18.26 3.61 -0.28
C GLU A 225 -17.72 5.05 -0.43
N THR A 226 -17.38 5.42 -1.65
CA THR A 226 -16.65 6.65 -1.95
C THR A 226 -17.42 7.92 -1.59
N ASP A 227 -18.75 7.94 -1.76
CA ASP A 227 -19.56 9.13 -1.46
C ASP A 227 -19.66 9.39 0.04
N SER A 228 -19.83 8.33 0.83
CA SER A 228 -19.81 8.43 2.30
C SER A 228 -18.43 8.87 2.80
N ALA A 229 -17.35 8.35 2.20
CA ALA A 229 -15.98 8.77 2.48
C ALA A 229 -15.79 10.28 2.20
N ARG A 230 -16.22 10.78 1.04
CA ARG A 230 -16.13 12.20 0.67
C ARG A 230 -16.92 13.12 1.60
N LYS A 231 -18.11 12.70 2.06
CA LYS A 231 -18.89 13.45 3.05
C LYS A 231 -18.13 13.59 4.37
N MET A 232 -17.52 12.50 4.84
CA MET A 232 -16.68 12.47 6.04
C MET A 232 -15.46 13.37 5.91
N MET A 233 -14.77 13.30 4.78
CA MET A 233 -13.58 14.11 4.50
C MET A 233 -13.91 15.60 4.51
N ARG A 234 -15.01 16.01 3.88
CA ARG A 234 -15.47 17.40 3.90
C ARG A 234 -15.76 17.88 5.32
N TYR A 235 -16.48 17.11 6.11
CA TYR A 235 -16.76 17.44 7.50
C TYR A 235 -15.47 17.67 8.31
N ASN A 236 -14.52 16.75 8.23
CA ASN A 236 -13.25 16.89 8.95
C ASN A 236 -12.43 18.08 8.44
N THR A 237 -12.42 18.35 7.12
CA THR A 237 -11.72 19.51 6.54
C THR A 237 -12.30 20.83 7.10
N GLU A 238 -13.61 20.94 7.19
CA GLU A 238 -14.29 22.10 7.78
C GLU A 238 -13.95 22.26 9.25
N LEU A 239 -13.88 21.15 9.99
CA LEU A 239 -13.51 21.14 11.40
C LEU A 239 -12.06 21.64 11.60
N PHE A 240 -11.10 21.14 10.84
CA PHE A 240 -9.70 21.58 10.89
C PHE A 240 -9.55 23.07 10.54
N ARG A 241 -10.29 23.53 9.54
CA ARG A 241 -10.29 24.94 9.15
C ARG A 241 -10.89 25.83 10.24
N LYS A 242 -12.01 25.42 10.84
CA LYS A 242 -12.66 26.13 11.96
C LYS A 242 -11.72 26.37 13.13
N HIS A 243 -10.84 25.40 13.43
CA HIS A 243 -9.87 25.48 14.53
C HIS A 243 -8.51 26.05 14.10
N GLY A 244 -8.35 26.49 12.85
CA GLY A 244 -7.12 27.16 12.37
C GLY A 244 -5.88 26.26 12.42
N ILE A 245 -6.05 24.95 12.21
CA ILE A 245 -4.97 23.97 12.27
C ILE A 245 -3.99 24.19 11.13
N THR A 246 -2.70 24.29 11.45
CA THR A 246 -1.61 24.43 10.48
C THR A 246 -0.74 23.16 10.39
N THR A 247 -0.69 22.37 11.47
CA THR A 247 0.00 21.08 11.50
C THR A 247 -0.94 20.03 12.04
N LEU A 248 -1.20 18.98 11.27
CA LEU A 248 -2.05 17.86 11.66
C LEU A 248 -1.20 16.61 11.92
N VAL A 249 -1.17 16.13 13.15
CA VAL A 249 -0.43 14.93 13.56
C VAL A 249 -1.38 13.77 13.75
N THR A 250 -1.01 12.59 13.26
CA THR A 250 -1.78 11.35 13.50
C THR A 250 -0.87 10.17 13.83
N SER A 251 -1.33 9.29 14.72
CA SER A 251 -0.62 8.05 15.04
C SER A 251 -1.01 6.87 14.12
N CYS A 252 -1.96 7.08 13.23
CA CYS A 252 -2.44 6.03 12.34
C CYS A 252 -1.96 6.26 10.91
N PRO A 253 -1.10 5.37 10.34
CA PRO A 253 -0.64 5.49 8.95
C PRO A 253 -1.77 5.50 7.92
N ILE A 254 -2.86 4.81 8.20
CA ILE A 254 -4.05 4.79 7.35
C ILE A 254 -4.69 6.18 7.28
N CYS A 255 -4.76 6.89 8.43
CA CYS A 255 -5.25 8.26 8.48
C CYS A 255 -4.27 9.23 7.79
N LEU A 256 -2.97 9.08 8.04
CA LEU A 256 -1.93 9.87 7.37
C LEU A 256 -2.08 9.85 5.86
N LYS A 257 -2.16 8.63 5.28
CA LYS A 257 -2.27 8.46 3.85
C LYS A 257 -3.49 9.15 3.27
N VAL A 258 -4.66 8.97 3.87
CA VAL A 258 -5.88 9.60 3.37
C VAL A 258 -5.87 11.12 3.52
N PHE A 259 -5.30 11.65 4.60
CA PHE A 259 -5.15 13.10 4.78
C PHE A 259 -4.21 13.72 3.73
N ARG A 260 -3.15 13.03 3.36
CA ARG A 260 -2.20 13.52 2.34
C ARG A 260 -2.72 13.38 0.90
N GLU A 261 -3.50 12.33 0.61
CA GLU A 261 -3.90 11.99 -0.76
C GLU A 261 -5.30 12.46 -1.12
N ASP A 262 -6.24 12.43 -0.18
CA ASP A 262 -7.66 12.57 -0.49
C ASP A 262 -8.31 13.84 0.09
N TYR A 263 -7.67 14.46 1.09
CA TYR A 263 -8.17 15.70 1.69
C TYR A 263 -7.62 16.94 1.00
N ALA A 264 -8.44 17.95 0.82
CA ALA A 264 -8.02 19.28 0.35
C ALA A 264 -7.58 20.14 1.55
N LEU A 265 -6.42 19.83 2.14
CA LEU A 265 -5.86 20.52 3.31
C LEU A 265 -4.83 21.57 2.88
N GLU A 266 -5.29 22.64 2.20
CA GLU A 266 -4.41 23.72 1.79
C GLU A 266 -3.84 24.46 3.02
N GLY A 267 -2.51 24.61 3.06
CA GLY A 267 -1.80 25.28 4.16
C GLY A 267 -1.70 24.46 5.45
N VAL A 268 -2.12 23.19 5.45
CA VAL A 268 -1.97 22.29 6.59
C VAL A 268 -0.90 21.24 6.31
N GLU A 269 0.15 21.22 7.11
CA GLU A 269 1.16 20.17 7.06
C GLU A 269 0.65 18.92 7.79
N VAL A 270 0.64 17.78 7.12
CA VAL A 270 0.17 16.51 7.70
C VAL A 270 1.36 15.61 8.01
N LEU A 271 1.49 15.21 9.27
CA LEU A 271 2.61 14.42 9.77
C LEU A 271 2.15 13.16 10.49
N HIS A 272 2.90 12.09 10.31
CA HIS A 272 2.82 10.94 11.19
C HIS A 272 3.50 11.26 12.53
N HIS A 273 3.05 10.62 13.61
CA HIS A 273 3.65 10.88 14.93
C HIS A 273 5.15 10.56 14.97
N SER A 274 5.65 9.62 14.18
CA SER A 274 7.09 9.34 14.08
C SER A 274 7.88 10.51 13.48
N GLU A 275 7.35 11.15 12.42
CA GLU A 275 7.96 12.36 11.83
C GLU A 275 7.92 13.53 12.83
N TYR A 276 6.79 13.68 13.52
CA TYR A 276 6.60 14.76 14.47
C TYR A 276 7.50 14.62 15.71
N ILE A 277 7.58 13.43 16.29
CA ILE A 277 8.48 13.12 17.41
C ILE A 277 9.94 13.41 17.02
N LEU A 278 10.37 12.92 15.85
CA LEU A 278 11.73 13.18 15.37
C LEU A 278 12.00 14.66 15.16
N ARG A 279 11.02 15.41 14.65
CA ARG A 279 11.09 16.88 14.53
C ARG A 279 11.28 17.55 15.88
N LEU A 280 10.51 17.18 16.88
CA LEU A 280 10.64 17.72 18.25
C LEU A 280 12.01 17.42 18.85
N MET A 281 12.53 16.21 18.64
CA MET A 281 13.87 15.82 19.10
C MET A 281 14.96 16.64 18.41
N LYS A 282 14.90 16.78 17.09
CA LYS A 282 15.86 17.60 16.31
C LYS A 282 15.82 19.07 16.66
N ALA A 283 14.65 19.59 17.04
CA ALA A 283 14.47 20.97 17.50
C ALA A 283 14.90 21.20 18.95
N GLY A 284 15.36 20.16 19.66
CA GLY A 284 15.72 20.25 21.09
C GLY A 284 14.53 20.51 22.01
N ARG A 285 13.31 20.23 21.57
CA ARG A 285 12.07 20.42 22.35
C ARG A 285 11.63 19.13 23.06
N LEU A 286 12.15 18.00 22.67
CA LEU A 286 11.91 16.71 23.30
C LEU A 286 13.26 16.04 23.56
N HIS A 287 13.61 15.90 24.82
CA HIS A 287 14.87 15.29 25.26
C HIS A 287 14.63 13.86 25.70
N VAL A 288 15.36 12.92 25.09
CA VAL A 288 15.30 11.49 25.41
C VAL A 288 16.67 10.97 25.83
N GLY A 289 16.69 9.95 26.68
CA GLY A 289 17.89 9.21 27.02
C GLY A 289 18.05 7.97 26.17
N HIS A 290 19.26 7.62 25.82
CA HIS A 290 19.58 6.34 25.20
C HIS A 290 19.71 5.27 26.28
N GLY A 291 18.89 4.22 26.18
CA GLY A 291 18.90 3.03 27.04
C GLY A 291 19.65 1.86 26.41
N SER A 292 19.75 0.75 27.16
CA SER A 292 20.34 -0.53 26.69
C SER A 292 19.32 -1.50 26.09
N THR A 293 18.05 -1.13 26.03
CA THR A 293 16.98 -1.99 25.51
C THR A 293 17.15 -2.21 24.01
N ARG A 294 17.04 -3.47 23.59
CA ARG A 294 17.10 -3.88 22.20
C ARG A 294 15.70 -3.95 21.63
N TYR A 295 15.47 -3.19 20.59
CA TYR A 295 14.21 -3.07 19.87
C TYR A 295 14.29 -3.74 18.51
N THR A 296 13.19 -4.33 18.03
CA THR A 296 13.01 -4.65 16.62
C THR A 296 11.80 -3.89 16.09
N TYR A 297 11.82 -3.51 14.79
CA TYR A 297 10.80 -2.66 14.22
C TYR A 297 10.00 -3.37 13.13
N HIS A 298 8.68 -3.37 13.30
CA HIS A 298 7.74 -3.76 12.25
C HIS A 298 7.35 -2.56 11.41
N ASP A 299 7.66 -2.58 10.12
CA ASP A 299 7.25 -1.54 9.17
C ASP A 299 5.75 -1.64 8.84
N PRO A 300 4.90 -0.70 9.25
CA PRO A 300 3.50 -0.70 8.85
C PRO A 300 3.35 -0.45 7.36
N CYS A 301 2.56 -1.28 6.68
CA CYS A 301 2.44 -1.22 5.22
C CYS A 301 1.96 0.14 4.67
N GLU A 302 1.04 0.81 5.36
CA GLU A 302 0.55 2.13 4.94
C GLU A 302 1.51 3.27 5.32
N LEU A 303 2.42 3.07 6.30
CA LEU A 303 3.47 4.05 6.62
C LEU A 303 4.63 3.94 5.64
N GLY A 304 5.18 2.73 5.47
CA GLY A 304 6.30 2.46 4.56
C GLY A 304 5.84 2.53 3.10
N ARG A 305 5.33 1.44 2.56
CA ARG A 305 4.89 1.36 1.15
C ARG A 305 3.81 2.37 0.77
N GLY A 306 2.90 2.67 1.69
CA GLY A 306 1.81 3.60 1.46
C GLY A 306 2.20 5.08 1.48
N SER A 307 3.23 5.46 2.24
CA SER A 307 3.57 6.88 2.48
C SER A 307 5.07 7.19 2.36
N GLY A 308 5.93 6.19 2.09
CA GLY A 308 7.38 6.36 1.89
C GLY A 308 8.17 6.63 3.18
N ILE A 309 7.57 6.43 4.36
CA ILE A 309 8.20 6.76 5.65
C ILE A 309 8.81 5.51 6.26
N TYR A 310 10.13 5.39 6.18
CA TYR A 310 10.90 4.26 6.68
C TYR A 310 11.96 4.68 7.71
N ASP A 311 12.59 5.84 7.52
CA ASP A 311 13.77 6.25 8.28
C ASP A 311 13.43 6.99 9.58
N ASP A 312 12.36 7.80 9.61
CA ASP A 312 11.98 8.55 10.80
C ASP A 312 11.69 7.65 12.01
N PRO A 313 10.91 6.55 11.91
CA PRO A 313 10.73 5.63 13.04
C PRO A 313 12.06 5.02 13.52
N ARG A 314 12.95 4.67 12.60
CA ARG A 314 14.27 4.09 12.90
C ARG A 314 15.16 5.08 13.63
N ALA A 315 15.17 6.32 13.19
CA ALA A 315 15.92 7.41 13.85
C ALA A 315 15.43 7.65 15.27
N VAL A 316 14.11 7.60 15.50
CA VAL A 316 13.52 7.71 16.84
C VAL A 316 13.92 6.52 17.73
N ILE A 317 13.85 5.29 17.22
CA ILE A 317 14.23 4.08 17.95
C ILE A 317 15.72 4.15 18.31
N GLY A 318 16.59 4.48 17.33
CA GLY A 318 18.03 4.59 17.56
C GLY A 318 18.44 5.67 18.57
N ALA A 319 17.58 6.67 18.79
CA ALA A 319 17.82 7.67 19.82
C ALA A 319 17.50 7.18 21.24
N VAL A 320 16.65 6.17 21.39
CA VAL A 320 16.22 5.65 22.71
C VAL A 320 16.80 4.28 23.06
N GLY A 321 17.39 3.56 22.09
CA GLY A 321 18.03 2.26 22.33
C GLY A 321 18.58 1.64 21.06
N GLU A 322 18.93 0.36 21.12
CA GLU A 322 19.51 -0.41 20.00
C GLU A 322 18.42 -0.96 19.09
N LEU A 323 18.54 -0.74 17.78
CA LEU A 323 17.62 -1.31 16.78
C LEU A 323 18.22 -2.56 16.12
N LEU A 324 17.51 -3.67 16.20
CA LEU A 324 17.81 -4.94 15.52
C LEU A 324 16.80 -5.12 14.37
N GLU A 325 17.28 -5.03 13.13
CA GLU A 325 16.43 -5.15 11.95
C GLU A 325 16.06 -6.63 11.67
N PRO A 326 14.79 -6.92 11.35
CA PRO A 326 14.39 -8.24 10.88
C PRO A 326 14.88 -8.52 9.46
N ALA A 327 14.87 -9.79 9.04
CA ALA A 327 15.31 -10.20 7.70
C ALA A 327 14.50 -9.56 6.58
N GLU A 328 13.18 -9.41 6.78
CA GLU A 328 12.29 -8.72 5.84
C GLU A 328 11.85 -7.38 6.42
N THR A 329 12.41 -6.31 5.92
CA THR A 329 12.25 -4.94 6.43
C THR A 329 11.89 -3.98 5.30
N ARG A 330 11.46 -2.77 5.62
CA ARG A 330 11.13 -1.68 4.70
C ARG A 330 10.04 -2.10 3.68
N GLU A 331 10.31 -1.95 2.38
CA GLU A 331 9.40 -2.34 1.30
C GLU A 331 9.11 -3.85 1.28
N ASN A 332 10.00 -4.66 1.80
CA ASN A 332 9.84 -6.12 1.89
C ASN A 332 9.08 -6.58 3.13
N ALA A 333 8.85 -5.71 4.10
CA ALA A 333 8.23 -6.09 5.36
C ALA A 333 6.86 -6.75 5.17
N PRO A 334 6.58 -7.87 5.88
CA PRO A 334 5.28 -8.53 5.82
C PRO A 334 4.18 -7.66 6.46
N CYS A 335 2.95 -7.84 6.02
CA CYS A 335 1.79 -7.16 6.61
C CYS A 335 1.40 -7.83 7.93
N CYS A 336 0.98 -7.04 8.93
CA CYS A 336 0.49 -7.57 10.22
C CYS A 336 -0.81 -8.41 10.12
N GLY A 337 -1.43 -8.49 8.95
CA GLY A 337 -2.65 -9.26 8.70
C GLY A 337 -3.96 -8.55 9.04
N SER A 338 -3.93 -7.50 9.84
CA SER A 338 -5.12 -6.77 10.23
C SER A 338 -5.43 -5.62 9.26
N SER A 339 -5.99 -5.96 8.12
CA SER A 339 -6.43 -4.96 7.15
C SER A 339 -7.90 -4.61 7.36
N VAL A 340 -8.21 -3.32 7.52
CA VAL A 340 -9.59 -2.82 7.49
C VAL A 340 -10.23 -2.99 6.09
N ALA A 341 -9.42 -3.32 5.11
CA ALA A 341 -9.82 -3.50 3.71
C ALA A 341 -10.22 -4.94 3.36
N ASN A 342 -9.91 -5.93 4.18
CA ASN A 342 -10.23 -7.33 3.93
C ASN A 342 -11.24 -7.84 4.95
N THR A 343 -12.45 -8.14 4.48
CA THR A 343 -13.52 -8.73 5.28
C THR A 343 -13.72 -10.22 4.98
N ALA A 344 -12.93 -10.79 4.07
CA ALA A 344 -13.08 -12.16 3.59
C ALA A 344 -12.29 -13.19 4.43
N ILE A 345 -11.28 -12.74 5.22
CA ILE A 345 -10.52 -13.62 6.11
C ILE A 345 -11.11 -13.58 7.53
N SER A 346 -11.13 -14.74 8.16
CA SER A 346 -11.60 -14.88 9.54
C SER A 346 -10.61 -14.30 10.56
N ASP A 347 -11.09 -14.06 11.76
CA ASP A 347 -10.25 -13.59 12.87
C ASP A 347 -9.09 -14.57 13.19
N GLY A 348 -9.34 -15.88 13.13
CA GLY A 348 -8.32 -16.90 13.26
C GLY A 348 -7.23 -16.84 12.19
N GLN A 349 -7.60 -16.57 10.94
CA GLN A 349 -6.66 -16.39 9.83
C GLN A 349 -5.83 -15.11 10.00
N GLN A 350 -6.42 -14.03 10.51
CA GLN A 350 -5.65 -12.82 10.84
C GLN A 350 -4.60 -13.10 11.92
N VAL A 351 -4.97 -13.87 12.93
CA VAL A 351 -4.01 -14.30 13.99
C VAL A 351 -2.90 -15.18 13.42
N GLN A 352 -3.17 -16.06 12.45
CA GLN A 352 -2.11 -16.86 11.80
C GLN A 352 -1.09 -15.97 11.10
N ILE A 353 -1.54 -14.96 10.34
CA ILE A 353 -0.63 -14.00 9.72
C ILE A 353 0.15 -13.23 10.79
N ALA A 354 -0.51 -12.76 11.85
CA ALA A 354 0.14 -12.03 12.93
C ALA A 354 1.22 -12.88 13.64
N LYS A 355 0.97 -14.18 13.86
CA LYS A 355 1.97 -15.12 14.42
C LYS A 355 3.18 -15.29 13.51
N SER A 356 2.96 -15.41 12.21
CA SER A 356 4.06 -15.51 11.23
C SER A 356 4.95 -14.27 11.27
N VAL A 357 4.35 -13.08 11.34
CA VAL A 357 5.08 -11.82 11.45
C VAL A 357 5.80 -11.69 12.79
N ALA A 358 5.13 -12.00 13.88
CA ALA A 358 5.71 -11.95 15.21
C ALA A 358 6.94 -12.85 15.31
N GLY A 359 6.87 -14.09 14.79
CA GLY A 359 8.00 -15.02 14.77
C GLY A 359 9.22 -14.49 14.01
N GLN A 360 9.02 -13.77 12.91
CA GLN A 360 10.14 -13.12 12.19
C GLN A 360 10.76 -11.98 13.00
N LEU A 361 9.96 -11.22 13.74
CA LEU A 361 10.45 -10.14 14.60
C LEU A 361 11.16 -10.68 15.83
N GLU A 362 10.64 -11.72 16.46
CA GLU A 362 11.25 -12.40 17.62
C GLU A 362 12.59 -13.07 17.27
N ALA A 363 12.74 -13.52 16.01
CA ALA A 363 13.99 -14.12 15.52
C ALA A 363 15.18 -13.14 15.55
N THR A 364 14.98 -11.84 15.66
CA THR A 364 16.04 -10.83 15.84
C THR A 364 16.72 -10.91 17.21
N GLY A 365 16.08 -11.55 18.21
CA GLY A 365 16.54 -11.56 19.59
C GLY A 365 16.33 -10.23 20.34
N ALA A 366 15.52 -9.33 19.81
CA ALA A 366 15.14 -8.08 20.48
C ALA A 366 14.22 -8.34 21.68
N GLU A 367 14.28 -7.46 22.68
CA GLU A 367 13.47 -7.53 23.90
C GLU A 367 12.04 -7.01 23.68
N VAL A 368 11.90 -6.03 22.80
CA VAL A 368 10.64 -5.35 22.54
C VAL A 368 10.41 -5.20 21.03
N ILE A 369 9.22 -5.58 20.59
CA ILE A 369 8.74 -5.33 19.22
C ILE A 369 8.12 -3.93 19.19
N VAL A 370 8.59 -3.09 18.29
CA VAL A 370 8.09 -1.72 18.10
C VAL A 370 7.36 -1.61 16.77
N THR A 371 6.27 -0.89 16.75
CA THR A 371 5.58 -0.50 15.51
C THR A 371 5.00 0.91 15.65
N ALA A 372 4.83 1.59 14.54
CA ALA A 372 4.27 2.93 14.49
C ALA A 372 2.85 2.92 13.86
N CYS A 373 2.04 1.94 14.27
CA CYS A 373 0.65 1.80 13.81
C CYS A 373 -0.20 1.10 14.87
N PRO A 374 -1.30 1.70 15.34
CA PRO A 374 -2.14 1.11 16.39
C PRO A 374 -2.76 -0.22 15.96
N LEU A 375 -3.12 -0.35 14.67
CA LEU A 375 -3.67 -1.60 14.13
C LEU A 375 -2.61 -2.72 14.12
N CYS A 376 -1.38 -2.41 13.70
CA CYS A 376 -0.27 -3.36 13.72
C CYS A 376 0.09 -3.79 15.15
N LYS A 377 0.14 -2.84 16.09
CA LYS A 377 0.37 -3.12 17.52
C LYS A 377 -0.64 -4.13 18.06
N LYS A 378 -1.93 -3.88 17.81
CA LYS A 378 -3.00 -4.78 18.25
C LYS A 378 -2.90 -6.16 17.57
N ALA A 379 -2.60 -6.18 16.27
CA ALA A 379 -2.51 -7.43 15.50
C ALA A 379 -1.33 -8.29 15.96
N ILE A 380 -0.12 -7.73 15.99
CA ILE A 380 1.10 -8.43 16.37
C ILE A 380 1.01 -8.91 17.83
N GLY A 381 0.45 -8.07 18.73
CA GLY A 381 0.22 -8.45 20.13
C GLY A 381 -0.73 -9.65 20.33
N ARG A 382 -1.54 -10.00 19.31
CA ARG A 382 -2.33 -11.25 19.31
C ARG A 382 -1.53 -12.45 18.80
N GLY A 383 -0.42 -12.20 18.10
CA GLY A 383 0.45 -13.20 17.49
C GLY A 383 1.60 -13.65 18.39
N THR A 384 1.93 -12.91 19.43
CA THR A 384 3.06 -13.16 20.33
C THR A 384 2.66 -13.08 21.80
N LYS A 385 3.51 -13.66 22.68
CA LYS A 385 3.51 -13.39 24.12
C LYS A 385 4.55 -12.34 24.50
N GLY A 386 5.41 -11.93 23.55
CA GLY A 386 6.42 -10.90 23.73
C GLY A 386 5.79 -9.49 23.85
N GLU A 387 6.58 -8.55 24.28
CA GLU A 387 6.14 -7.19 24.47
C GLU A 387 6.06 -6.45 23.13
N VAL A 388 4.90 -5.84 22.82
CA VAL A 388 4.69 -5.04 21.63
C VAL A 388 4.31 -3.62 22.05
N ARG A 389 5.14 -2.64 21.68
CA ARG A 389 4.95 -1.23 22.00
C ARG A 389 4.76 -0.37 20.76
N ASP A 390 4.04 0.72 20.91
CA ASP A 390 4.04 1.80 19.93
C ASP A 390 5.32 2.65 20.06
N LEU A 391 5.72 3.28 18.97
CA LEU A 391 6.89 4.16 18.94
C LEU A 391 6.82 5.25 20.02
N ALA A 392 5.66 5.88 20.22
CA ALA A 392 5.47 6.90 21.24
C ALA A 392 5.69 6.34 22.67
N GLU A 393 5.34 5.08 22.91
CA GLU A 393 5.47 4.47 24.23
C GLU A 393 6.93 4.25 24.64
N ILE A 394 7.79 3.87 23.70
CA ILE A 394 9.23 3.74 23.96
C ILE A 394 9.91 5.10 24.14
N VAL A 395 9.43 6.11 23.42
CA VAL A 395 9.91 7.50 23.61
C VAL A 395 9.58 7.98 25.01
N VAL A 396 8.33 7.86 25.45
CA VAL A 396 7.90 8.29 26.80
C VAL A 396 8.66 7.58 27.91
N ALA A 397 8.98 6.29 27.72
CA ALA A 397 9.77 5.54 28.70
C ALA A 397 11.22 6.07 28.86
N ASN A 398 11.69 6.89 27.93
CA ASN A 398 13.05 7.43 27.88
C ASN A 398 13.11 8.96 27.91
N ILE A 399 12.01 9.69 28.18
CA ILE A 399 12.01 11.15 28.37
C ILE A 399 12.84 11.48 29.61
N ARG A 400 13.68 12.55 29.49
CA ARG A 400 14.53 13.08 30.55
C ARG A 400 13.99 14.38 31.10
#